data_129f92f96c265ddc6ac41d03fa403125
#
_entry.id   129f92f96c265ddc6ac41d03fa403125
#
_cell.length_a   1.000
_cell.length_b   1.000
_cell.length_c   1.000
_cell.angle_alpha   90.00
_cell.angle_beta   90.00
_cell.angle_gamma   90.00
#
_symmetry.space_group_name_H-M   'P 1'
#
loop_
_entity.id
_entity.type
_entity.pdbx_description
1 polymer ?
#
loop_
_entity_poly.entity_id
_entity_poly.type
_entity_poly.pdbx_seq_one_letter_code
_entity_poly.pdbx_strand_id
1 'polypeptide(L)'
;REFDERVRKGLGVDSVQYITELKFDGVSIEAVYRAGVLDIGATRGDGIYGEQVTDNLRTIPSVPLRLVGNPPPVLSVRGEVYVPLVGFHRLNRERLELGEEPFANPRNLAAGAMRQLVSSVTAQRPLDAFFYDILSVDWGTRDEVGVSSSGRFERPETHGQELDLLRAWGFKVDSRS
;
A
#
# COMPACT_ATOMS: atom_id res chain seq x y z
N ARG A 1 27.12 -9.63 -5.56
CA ARG A 1 28.40 -9.59 -4.78
C ARG A 1 28.86 -8.15 -4.56
N GLU A 2 29.14 -7.37 -5.60
CA GLU A 2 29.60 -5.97 -5.48
C GLU A 2 28.65 -5.06 -4.67
N PHE A 3 27.33 -5.24 -4.80
CA PHE A 3 26.35 -4.50 -4.01
C PHE A 3 26.51 -4.79 -2.51
N ASP A 4 26.57 -6.06 -2.13
CA ASP A 4 26.72 -6.50 -0.74
C ASP A 4 28.06 -6.01 -0.14
N GLU A 5 29.16 -6.15 -0.87
CA GLU A 5 30.48 -5.65 -0.45
C GLU A 5 30.47 -4.13 -0.21
N ARG A 6 29.83 -3.37 -1.11
CA ARG A 6 29.68 -1.93 -0.96
C ARG A 6 28.86 -1.54 0.25
N VAL A 7 27.75 -2.26 0.50
CA VAL A 7 26.87 -2.01 1.67
C VAL A 7 27.63 -2.33 2.97
N ARG A 8 28.26 -3.51 3.06
CA ARG A 8 29.03 -3.91 4.26
C ARG A 8 30.17 -2.92 4.54
N LYS A 9 30.91 -2.51 3.51
CA LYS A 9 31.96 -1.51 3.65
C LYS A 9 31.42 -0.15 4.10
N GLY A 10 30.28 0.29 3.57
CA GLY A 10 29.65 1.56 3.95
C GLY A 10 29.13 1.58 5.37
N LEU A 11 28.65 0.43 5.86
CA LEU A 11 28.14 0.26 7.23
C LEU A 11 29.22 -0.12 8.25
N GLY A 12 30.40 -0.57 7.80
CA GLY A 12 31.49 -1.04 8.67
C GLY A 12 31.16 -2.36 9.38
N VAL A 13 30.40 -3.25 8.74
CA VAL A 13 29.95 -4.54 9.31
C VAL A 13 30.39 -5.72 8.44
N ASP A 14 30.54 -6.89 9.06
CA ASP A 14 30.96 -8.10 8.35
C ASP A 14 29.81 -8.81 7.62
N SER A 15 28.58 -8.61 8.07
CA SER A 15 27.39 -9.21 7.47
C SER A 15 26.19 -8.27 7.53
N VAL A 16 25.28 -8.38 6.53
CA VAL A 16 24.01 -7.64 6.46
C VAL A 16 22.91 -8.61 6.12
N GLN A 17 21.79 -8.49 6.81
CA GLN A 17 20.56 -9.18 6.45
C GLN A 17 19.76 -8.30 5.48
N TYR A 18 19.23 -8.91 4.42
CA TYR A 18 18.43 -8.24 3.41
C TYR A 18 17.01 -8.81 3.42
N ILE A 19 16.05 -7.93 3.21
CA ILE A 19 14.69 -8.30 2.82
C ILE A 19 14.55 -8.04 1.34
N THR A 20 13.94 -8.95 0.61
CA THR A 20 13.65 -8.80 -0.81
C THR A 20 12.16 -8.73 -1.03
N GLU A 21 11.71 -7.72 -1.75
CA GLU A 21 10.32 -7.50 -2.07
C GLU A 21 10.12 -7.39 -3.58
N LEU A 22 8.92 -7.67 -4.05
CA LEU A 22 8.58 -7.41 -5.43
C LEU A 22 8.41 -5.91 -5.65
N LYS A 23 9.01 -5.41 -6.73
CA LYS A 23 8.71 -4.09 -7.23
C LYS A 23 7.47 -4.14 -8.10
N PHE A 24 6.32 -3.87 -7.51
CA PHE A 24 5.07 -3.78 -8.26
C PHE A 24 5.09 -2.58 -9.21
N ASP A 25 4.48 -2.76 -10.39
CA ASP A 25 4.34 -1.71 -11.39
C ASP A 25 2.89 -1.23 -11.44
N GLY A 26 2.63 -0.17 -10.71
CA GLY A 26 1.29 0.38 -10.51
C GLY A 26 1.30 1.88 -10.22
N VAL A 27 0.44 2.29 -9.31
CA VAL A 27 0.29 3.65 -8.81
C VAL A 27 0.54 3.65 -7.31
N SER A 28 1.53 4.40 -6.88
CA SER A 28 1.81 4.55 -5.45
C SER A 28 0.73 5.38 -4.79
N ILE A 29 0.22 4.84 -3.69
CA ILE A 29 -0.82 5.46 -2.88
C ILE A 29 -0.38 5.59 -1.43
N GLU A 30 -0.94 6.57 -0.75
CA GLU A 30 -0.96 6.70 0.70
C GLU A 30 -2.38 6.46 1.19
N ALA A 31 -2.52 5.63 2.24
CA ALA A 31 -3.79 5.39 2.91
C ALA A 31 -3.66 5.77 4.39
N VAL A 32 -4.49 6.71 4.82
CA VAL A 32 -4.54 7.18 6.21
C VAL A 32 -5.73 6.55 6.89
N TYR A 33 -5.47 5.93 8.04
CA TYR A 33 -6.48 5.34 8.90
C TYR A 33 -6.59 6.12 10.20
N ARG A 34 -7.84 6.37 10.66
CA ARG A 34 -8.14 6.94 11.97
C ARG A 34 -9.04 5.99 12.75
N ALA A 35 -8.65 5.70 13.98
CA ALA A 35 -9.34 4.71 14.81
C ALA A 35 -9.59 3.38 14.06
N GLY A 36 -8.62 2.95 13.26
CA GLY A 36 -8.67 1.73 12.47
C GLY A 36 -9.58 1.77 11.24
N VAL A 37 -10.14 2.93 10.86
CA VAL A 37 -11.01 3.07 9.67
C VAL A 37 -10.30 3.88 8.60
N LEU A 38 -10.40 3.45 7.33
CA LEU A 38 -9.86 4.20 6.19
C LEU A 38 -10.53 5.57 6.09
N ASP A 39 -9.76 6.62 6.34
CA ASP A 39 -10.19 8.01 6.31
C ASP A 39 -9.87 8.66 4.98
N ILE A 40 -8.59 8.70 4.62
CA ILE A 40 -8.10 9.35 3.40
C ILE A 40 -7.26 8.36 2.58
N GLY A 41 -7.46 8.39 1.26
CA GLY A 41 -6.57 7.79 0.28
C GLY A 41 -6.10 8.84 -0.71
N ALA A 42 -4.81 8.90 -0.98
CA ALA A 42 -4.21 9.82 -1.93
C ALA A 42 -3.19 9.13 -2.84
N THR A 43 -3.01 9.64 -4.06
CA THR A 43 -1.88 9.25 -4.91
C THR A 43 -0.61 9.95 -4.40
N ARG A 44 0.55 9.39 -4.70
CA ARG A 44 1.84 10.01 -4.36
C ARG A 44 2.02 11.38 -5.03
N GLY A 45 1.42 11.59 -6.22
CA GLY A 45 1.61 12.81 -6.99
C GLY A 45 3.09 13.07 -7.33
N ASP A 46 3.51 14.32 -7.15
CA ASP A 46 4.90 14.77 -7.30
C ASP A 46 5.76 14.54 -6.04
N GLY A 47 5.16 13.98 -4.98
CA GLY A 47 5.79 13.75 -3.69
C GLY A 47 5.46 14.81 -2.64
N ILE A 48 4.83 15.91 -3.03
CA ILE A 48 4.36 17.00 -2.15
C ILE A 48 2.83 17.11 -2.24
N TYR A 49 2.29 17.08 -3.45
CA TYR A 49 0.87 17.14 -3.74
C TYR A 49 0.40 15.87 -4.43
N GLY A 50 -0.61 15.22 -3.89
CA GLY A 50 -1.28 14.05 -4.45
C GLY A 50 -2.78 14.32 -4.64
N GLU A 51 -3.39 13.57 -5.56
CA GLU A 51 -4.84 13.61 -5.77
C GLU A 51 -5.53 12.74 -4.71
N GLN A 52 -6.60 13.26 -4.11
CA GLN A 52 -7.43 12.47 -3.22
C GLN A 52 -8.24 11.45 -4.03
N VAL A 53 -8.07 10.17 -3.70
CA VAL A 53 -8.68 9.04 -4.40
C VAL A 53 -9.39 8.07 -3.43
N THR A 54 -9.83 8.57 -2.31
CA THR A 54 -10.41 7.78 -1.22
C THR A 54 -11.54 6.88 -1.68
N ASP A 55 -12.50 7.42 -2.44
CA ASP A 55 -13.66 6.65 -2.90
C ASP A 55 -13.29 5.57 -3.92
N ASN A 56 -12.29 5.84 -4.76
CA ASN A 56 -11.75 4.85 -5.68
C ASN A 56 -11.00 3.75 -4.92
N LEU A 57 -10.19 4.13 -3.92
CA LEU A 57 -9.44 3.19 -3.10
C LEU A 57 -10.37 2.25 -2.32
N ARG A 58 -11.51 2.75 -1.84
CA ARG A 58 -12.54 1.95 -1.16
C ARG A 58 -13.16 0.85 -2.01
N THR A 59 -13.06 0.93 -3.33
CA THR A 59 -13.59 -0.09 -4.24
C THR A 59 -12.67 -1.29 -4.45
N ILE A 60 -11.42 -1.21 -3.99
CA ILE A 60 -10.41 -2.25 -4.19
C ILE A 60 -10.51 -3.28 -3.05
N PRO A 61 -10.84 -4.56 -3.34
CA PRO A 61 -11.10 -5.55 -2.29
C PRO A 61 -9.93 -5.82 -1.35
N SER A 62 -8.69 -5.66 -1.82
CA SER A 62 -7.47 -5.85 -1.01
C SER A 62 -7.10 -4.66 -0.13
N VAL A 63 -7.82 -3.56 -0.22
CA VAL A 63 -7.66 -2.39 0.67
C VAL A 63 -8.58 -2.57 1.88
N PRO A 64 -8.06 -2.74 3.10
CA PRO A 64 -8.90 -2.88 4.27
C PRO A 64 -9.63 -1.58 4.56
N LEU A 65 -10.97 -1.60 4.58
CA LEU A 65 -11.78 -0.45 4.99
C LEU A 65 -11.73 -0.24 6.51
N ARG A 66 -11.48 -1.32 7.23
CA ARG A 66 -11.27 -1.34 8.68
C ARG A 66 -10.13 -2.29 9.00
N LEU A 67 -9.18 -1.79 9.77
CA LEU A 67 -8.07 -2.58 10.27
C LEU A 67 -8.55 -3.55 11.36
N VAL A 68 -7.85 -4.67 11.48
CA VAL A 68 -8.07 -5.68 12.51
C VAL A 68 -7.01 -5.58 13.61
N GLY A 69 -7.18 -6.35 14.69
CA GLY A 69 -6.28 -6.30 15.82
C GLY A 69 -6.41 -4.99 16.62
N ASN A 70 -5.30 -4.45 17.04
CA ASN A 70 -5.24 -3.20 17.81
C ASN A 70 -4.38 -2.16 17.05
N PRO A 71 -4.90 -1.53 15.98
CA PRO A 71 -4.14 -0.55 15.22
C PRO A 71 -3.96 0.75 16.03
N PRO A 72 -2.92 1.56 15.73
CA PRO A 72 -2.72 2.85 16.36
C PRO A 72 -3.86 3.81 16.02
N PRO A 73 -4.08 4.86 16.85
CA PRO A 73 -5.14 5.85 16.63
C PRO A 73 -5.09 6.53 15.27
N VAL A 74 -3.89 6.85 14.79
CA VAL A 74 -3.64 7.35 13.43
C VAL A 74 -2.49 6.57 12.82
N LEU A 75 -2.72 6.05 11.63
CA LEU A 75 -1.75 5.29 10.84
C LEU A 75 -1.78 5.78 9.40
N SER A 76 -0.63 6.16 8.86
CA SER A 76 -0.43 6.39 7.43
C SER A 76 0.48 5.31 6.85
N VAL A 77 0.02 4.66 5.79
CA VAL A 77 0.73 3.57 5.12
C VAL A 77 0.87 3.85 3.63
N ARG A 78 1.95 3.36 3.05
CA ARG A 78 2.20 3.40 1.61
C ARG A 78 1.93 2.04 0.98
N GLY A 79 1.30 2.07 -0.17
CA GLY A 79 1.05 0.89 -0.99
C GLY A 79 1.20 1.18 -2.48
N GLU A 80 1.00 0.13 -3.26
CA GLU A 80 0.94 0.21 -4.72
C GLU A 80 -0.37 -0.42 -5.19
N VAL A 81 -1.20 0.36 -5.89
CA VAL A 81 -2.35 -0.17 -6.62
C VAL A 81 -1.89 -0.59 -8.00
N TYR A 82 -2.17 -1.80 -8.37
CA TYR A 82 -1.74 -2.40 -9.63
C TYR A 82 -2.86 -3.21 -10.28
N VAL A 83 -2.66 -3.60 -11.53
CA VAL A 83 -3.53 -4.50 -12.28
C VAL A 83 -2.83 -5.84 -12.46
N PRO A 84 -3.37 -6.96 -11.92
CA PRO A 84 -2.85 -8.29 -12.23
C PRO A 84 -2.88 -8.57 -13.74
N LEU A 85 -1.80 -9.18 -14.28
CA LEU A 85 -1.66 -9.43 -15.72
C LEU A 85 -2.84 -10.21 -16.31
N VAL A 86 -3.38 -11.18 -15.58
CA VAL A 86 -4.57 -11.94 -16.01
C VAL A 86 -5.77 -11.01 -16.25
N GLY A 87 -6.01 -10.08 -15.31
CA GLY A 87 -7.07 -9.09 -15.43
C GLY A 87 -6.83 -8.09 -16.56
N PHE A 88 -5.59 -7.66 -16.74
CA PHE A 88 -5.18 -6.78 -17.82
C PHE A 88 -5.44 -7.40 -19.21
N HIS A 89 -5.00 -8.64 -19.39
CA HIS A 89 -5.20 -9.33 -20.68
C HIS A 89 -6.67 -9.61 -20.97
N ARG A 90 -7.46 -9.98 -19.94
CA ARG A 90 -8.90 -10.17 -20.10
C ARG A 90 -9.57 -8.87 -20.55
N LEU A 91 -9.34 -7.77 -19.84
CA LEU A 91 -9.95 -6.48 -20.14
C LEU A 91 -9.57 -5.97 -21.55
N ASN A 92 -8.32 -6.13 -21.95
CA ASN A 92 -7.89 -5.73 -23.29
C ASN A 92 -8.53 -6.58 -24.39
N ARG A 93 -8.78 -7.86 -24.14
CA ARG A 93 -9.52 -8.72 -25.09
C ARG A 93 -10.95 -8.24 -25.24
N GLU A 94 -11.66 -7.98 -24.14
CA GLU A 94 -13.02 -7.45 -24.14
C GLU A 94 -13.12 -6.12 -24.92
N ARG A 95 -12.14 -5.23 -24.74
CA ARG A 95 -12.09 -3.95 -25.47
C ARG A 95 -11.91 -4.17 -26.99
N LEU A 96 -11.02 -5.05 -27.39
CA LEU A 96 -10.80 -5.37 -28.81
C LEU A 96 -12.07 -5.97 -29.45
N GLU A 97 -12.81 -6.83 -28.74
CA GLU A 97 -14.09 -7.39 -29.21
C GLU A 97 -15.15 -6.29 -29.41
N LEU A 98 -15.07 -5.20 -28.64
CA LEU A 98 -15.94 -4.03 -28.77
C LEU A 98 -15.43 -3.00 -29.80
N GLY A 99 -14.28 -3.24 -30.45
CA GLY A 99 -13.66 -2.30 -31.38
C GLY A 99 -12.99 -1.11 -30.71
N GLU A 100 -12.70 -1.20 -29.42
CA GLU A 100 -12.01 -0.17 -28.65
C GLU A 100 -10.50 -0.41 -28.62
N GLU A 101 -9.72 0.68 -28.47
CA GLU A 101 -8.28 0.57 -28.33
C GLU A 101 -7.90 -0.09 -26.98
N PRO A 102 -6.97 -1.06 -26.97
CA PRO A 102 -6.50 -1.68 -25.75
C PRO A 102 -5.66 -0.70 -24.92
N PHE A 103 -5.61 -0.93 -23.61
CA PHE A 103 -4.70 -0.20 -22.73
C PHE A 103 -3.24 -0.55 -23.04
N ALA A 104 -2.35 0.43 -23.07
CA ALA A 104 -0.96 0.26 -23.42
C ALA A 104 -0.18 -0.62 -22.44
N ASN A 105 -0.44 -0.47 -21.13
CA ASN A 105 0.20 -1.25 -20.07
C ASN A 105 -0.64 -1.26 -18.78
N PRO A 106 -0.37 -2.22 -17.85
CA PRO A 106 -1.09 -2.33 -16.59
C PRO A 106 -1.01 -1.07 -15.70
N ARG A 107 0.14 -0.38 -15.69
CA ARG A 107 0.34 0.84 -14.90
C ARG A 107 -0.57 1.97 -15.36
N ASN A 108 -0.67 2.20 -16.67
CA ASN A 108 -1.54 3.22 -17.23
C ASN A 108 -3.02 2.92 -16.96
N LEU A 109 -3.41 1.64 -17.02
CA LEU A 109 -4.75 1.21 -16.63
C LEU A 109 -5.01 1.50 -15.15
N ALA A 110 -4.09 1.15 -14.25
CA ALA A 110 -4.21 1.44 -12.82
C ALA A 110 -4.32 2.95 -12.57
N ALA A 111 -3.45 3.76 -13.18
CA ALA A 111 -3.45 5.21 -13.03
C ALA A 111 -4.75 5.85 -13.52
N GLY A 112 -5.24 5.43 -14.69
CA GLY A 112 -6.52 5.89 -15.24
C GLY A 112 -7.71 5.48 -14.37
N ALA A 113 -7.69 4.27 -13.82
CA ALA A 113 -8.75 3.78 -12.93
C ALA A 113 -8.78 4.53 -11.60
N MET A 114 -7.62 4.85 -11.02
CA MET A 114 -7.53 5.57 -9.75
C MET A 114 -7.95 7.04 -9.85
N ARG A 115 -7.97 7.62 -11.05
CA ARG A 115 -8.36 9.02 -11.29
C ARG A 115 -9.80 9.19 -11.78
N GLN A 116 -10.61 8.13 -11.77
CA GLN A 116 -12.01 8.23 -12.15
C GLN A 116 -12.79 9.11 -11.16
N LEU A 117 -13.63 10.00 -11.70
CA LEU A 117 -14.50 10.84 -10.87
C LEU A 117 -15.64 10.04 -10.22
N VAL A 118 -16.02 8.94 -10.86
CA VAL A 118 -17.10 8.06 -10.40
C VAL A 118 -16.51 6.71 -9.99
N SER A 119 -16.48 6.43 -8.70
CA SER A 119 -15.83 5.25 -8.14
C SER A 119 -16.42 3.91 -8.61
N SER A 120 -17.69 3.87 -9.06
CA SER A 120 -18.28 2.67 -9.64
C SER A 120 -17.58 2.24 -10.96
N VAL A 121 -16.95 3.16 -11.68
CA VAL A 121 -16.12 2.84 -12.86
C VAL A 121 -14.81 2.17 -12.41
N THR A 122 -14.21 2.67 -11.33
CA THR A 122 -13.03 2.06 -10.70
C THR A 122 -13.34 0.64 -10.20
N ALA A 123 -14.50 0.44 -9.59
CA ALA A 123 -14.95 -0.86 -9.06
C ALA A 123 -15.04 -1.96 -10.13
N GLN A 124 -15.21 -1.59 -11.40
CA GLN A 124 -15.28 -2.54 -12.53
C GLN A 124 -13.88 -2.93 -13.06
N ARG A 125 -12.82 -2.29 -12.57
CA ARG A 125 -11.46 -2.58 -13.00
C ARG A 125 -10.84 -3.67 -12.13
N PRO A 126 -10.02 -4.56 -12.70
CA PRO A 126 -9.36 -5.64 -11.97
C PRO A 126 -8.16 -5.09 -11.17
N LEU A 127 -8.45 -4.21 -10.20
CA LEU A 127 -7.42 -3.60 -9.36
C LEU A 127 -7.13 -4.48 -8.15
N ASP A 128 -5.88 -4.42 -7.73
CA ASP A 128 -5.38 -5.04 -6.50
C ASP A 128 -4.36 -4.09 -5.85
N ALA A 129 -4.07 -4.27 -4.56
CA ALA A 129 -3.14 -3.42 -3.84
C ALA A 129 -2.23 -4.23 -2.92
N PHE A 130 -0.96 -3.80 -2.81
CA PHE A 130 -0.03 -4.24 -1.77
C PHE A 130 0.43 -3.05 -0.96
N PHE A 131 0.65 -3.28 0.34
CA PHE A 131 1.18 -2.28 1.26
C PHE A 131 2.57 -2.72 1.72
N TYR A 132 3.50 -1.77 1.82
CA TYR A 132 4.90 -2.09 2.02
C TYR A 132 5.68 -1.11 2.92
N ASP A 133 5.04 -0.05 3.42
CA ASP A 133 5.75 0.97 4.20
C ASP A 133 4.79 1.67 5.16
N ILE A 134 5.23 1.94 6.38
CA ILE A 134 4.54 2.76 7.37
C ILE A 134 5.14 4.16 7.36
N LEU A 135 4.39 5.12 6.82
CA LEU A 135 4.86 6.51 6.67
C LEU A 135 4.85 7.28 7.98
N SER A 136 3.77 7.14 8.73
CA SER A 136 3.64 7.78 10.03
C SER A 136 2.68 7.02 10.94
N VAL A 137 2.94 7.11 12.22
CA VAL A 137 2.11 6.52 13.26
C VAL A 137 1.99 7.51 14.41
N ASP A 138 0.75 7.78 14.81
CA ASP A 138 0.49 8.39 16.10
C ASP A 138 0.25 7.27 17.11
N TRP A 139 1.23 7.03 17.96
CA TRP A 139 1.16 6.01 19.02
C TRP A 139 0.36 6.47 20.23
N GLY A 140 -0.21 7.69 20.18
CA GLY A 140 -0.88 8.34 21.31
C GLY A 140 0.10 8.80 22.38
N THR A 141 -0.13 9.99 22.95
CA THR A 141 0.60 10.44 24.12
C THR A 141 0.04 9.78 25.39
N ARG A 142 0.89 9.54 26.37
CA ARG A 142 0.60 8.80 27.61
C ARG A 142 -0.42 9.46 28.54
N ASP A 143 -0.85 10.70 28.29
CA ASP A 143 -1.28 11.61 29.37
C ASP A 143 -2.75 12.06 29.35
N GLU A 144 -3.60 11.67 28.40
CA GLU A 144 -4.94 12.29 28.37
C GLU A 144 -6.16 11.38 28.59
N VAL A 145 -6.04 10.07 28.65
CA VAL A 145 -7.18 9.22 29.04
C VAL A 145 -6.68 8.02 29.83
N GLY A 146 -7.08 7.92 31.09
CA GLY A 146 -6.79 6.84 32.01
C GLY A 146 -7.37 5.46 31.57
N VAL A 147 -7.01 4.98 30.41
CA VAL A 147 -7.29 3.64 29.93
C VAL A 147 -6.03 2.81 30.03
N SER A 148 -6.08 1.83 30.90
CA SER A 148 -5.10 0.78 31.11
C SER A 148 -4.57 0.25 29.77
N SER A 149 -3.29 0.50 29.53
CA SER A 149 -2.54 0.09 28.35
C SER A 149 -2.25 -1.41 28.37
N SER A 150 -3.10 -2.21 27.81
CA SER A 150 -2.73 -3.54 27.34
C SER A 150 -2.37 -3.48 25.86
N GLY A 151 -1.14 -3.14 25.56
CA GLY A 151 -0.63 -3.18 24.18
C GLY A 151 0.22 -1.98 23.81
N ARG A 152 1.41 -1.92 24.37
CA ARG A 152 2.45 -1.01 23.91
C ARG A 152 2.90 -1.51 22.54
N PHE A 153 2.55 -0.81 21.47
CA PHE A 153 3.19 -1.06 20.18
C PHE A 153 4.66 -0.66 20.30
N GLU A 154 5.54 -1.64 20.22
CA GLU A 154 6.96 -1.34 20.02
C GLU A 154 7.14 -0.87 18.59
N ARG A 155 7.87 0.21 18.42
CA ARG A 155 8.23 0.68 17.08
C ARG A 155 9.07 -0.41 16.41
N PRO A 156 8.75 -0.81 15.16
CA PRO A 156 9.53 -1.81 14.47
C PRO A 156 10.98 -1.31 14.28
N GLU A 157 11.93 -2.15 14.59
CA GLU A 157 13.36 -1.87 14.40
C GLU A 157 13.83 -2.25 13.01
N THR A 158 13.12 -3.15 12.36
CA THR A 158 13.44 -3.66 11.03
C THR A 158 12.24 -3.59 10.11
N HIS A 159 12.51 -3.49 8.80
CA HIS A 159 11.45 -3.51 7.80
C HIS A 159 10.62 -4.81 7.82
N GLY A 160 11.22 -5.96 8.18
CA GLY A 160 10.48 -7.21 8.35
C GLY A 160 9.42 -7.11 9.45
N GLN A 161 9.76 -6.53 10.60
CA GLN A 161 8.81 -6.29 11.68
C GLN A 161 7.70 -5.31 11.27
N GLU A 162 8.03 -4.32 10.44
CA GLU A 162 7.05 -3.40 9.86
C GLU A 162 6.03 -4.14 8.97
N LEU A 163 6.50 -5.02 8.09
CA LEU A 163 5.63 -5.84 7.26
C LEU A 163 4.77 -6.81 8.09
N ASP A 164 5.31 -7.35 9.18
CA ASP A 164 4.54 -8.19 10.11
C ASP A 164 3.44 -7.42 10.82
N LEU A 165 3.69 -6.16 11.21
CA LEU A 165 2.66 -5.28 11.75
C LEU A 165 1.57 -4.98 10.72
N LEU A 166 1.94 -4.66 9.49
CA LEU A 166 0.99 -4.44 8.41
C LEU A 166 0.10 -5.68 8.21
N ARG A 167 0.66 -6.89 8.17
CA ARG A 167 -0.12 -8.14 8.12
C ARG A 167 -1.05 -8.30 9.31
N ALA A 168 -0.57 -8.03 10.52
CA ALA A 168 -1.36 -8.15 11.74
C ALA A 168 -2.55 -7.19 11.77
N TRP A 169 -2.47 -6.05 11.10
CA TRP A 169 -3.58 -5.10 10.94
C TRP A 169 -4.48 -5.39 9.73
N GLY A 170 -4.19 -6.44 8.96
CA GLY A 170 -5.03 -6.89 7.86
C GLY A 170 -4.64 -6.34 6.49
N PHE A 171 -3.50 -5.70 6.36
CA PHE A 171 -3.00 -5.30 5.04
C PHE A 171 -2.45 -6.48 4.25
N LYS A 172 -2.66 -6.44 2.95
CA LYS A 172 -2.01 -7.35 2.01
C LYS A 172 -0.58 -6.88 1.78
N VAL A 173 0.38 -7.68 2.22
CA VAL A 173 1.82 -7.49 1.99
C VAL A 173 2.37 -8.63 1.13
N ASP A 174 3.54 -8.46 0.50
CA ASP A 174 4.16 -9.54 -0.27
C ASP A 174 4.46 -10.73 0.67
N SER A 175 4.04 -11.92 0.28
CA SER A 175 4.22 -13.15 1.06
C SER A 175 5.63 -13.73 0.96
N ARG A 176 6.47 -13.14 0.12
CA ARG A 176 7.85 -13.58 -0.14
C ARG A 176 8.90 -12.71 0.55
N SER A 177 8.47 -11.71 1.29
CA SER A 177 9.32 -10.84 2.11
C SER A 177 9.60 -11.45 3.48
#